data_044212594a6fba74cd5e0e7563e379ee
#
_entry.id   044212594a6fba74cd5e0e7563e379ee
#
_cell.length_a   1.000
_cell.length_b   1.000
_cell.length_c   1.000
_cell.angle_alpha   90.00
_cell.angle_beta   90.00
_cell.angle_gamma   90.00
#
_symmetry.space_group_name_H-M   'P 1'
#
loop_
_entity.id
_entity.type
_entity.pdbx_description
1 polymer ?
#
loop_
_entity_poly.entity_id
_entity_poly.type
_entity_poly.pdbx_seq_one_letter_code
_entity_poly.pdbx_strand_id
1 'polypeptide(L)'
;MPRFTYICINKIIVIIKLNIGNLYLINTIDIVTLFAWCSLLINCFSGGCGNNSTHLLIFKIYFYLDNQIFTPYLHKNHASYGPISQARYDLYQFLIYNALLVSRRRLNKERVSVKADNPFDLLLPAAMAKVAEEAGVYKATKHPLKTFYLAITAGVFISIAFVFYITATTGTGTMPFGMAKLVGGICFSLGLILCVVCGADLFTSTVLIVVAKASGRITWGQLAKNWLNVYFGNLVGALLFVLLMWLSGEYMTANGQWGLNVLQTADHKVHHTFIEAVCLGILANLMVCLAVWMSYSGRSLMDKAFIMVLPVAMFVASGFEHSIANMFMIPMGIVIRDFASPEFWTAVGSAPENFSHLTVMNFITDNLIPVTIGNIIGGGLLVGLTYWVIYLRENDHH
;
A
#
# COMPACT_ATOMS: atom_id res chain seq x y z
N MET A 1 -10.57 -36.38 35.36
CA MET A 1 -10.35 -35.73 34.06
C MET A 1 -9.72 -34.36 34.30
N PRO A 2 -8.47 -34.09 33.95
CA PRO A 2 -7.87 -32.77 34.12
C PRO A 2 -8.30 -31.85 32.97
N ARG A 3 -8.70 -30.63 33.32
CA ARG A 3 -9.08 -29.56 32.39
C ARG A 3 -7.85 -29.07 31.61
N PHE A 4 -7.96 -29.04 30.29
CA PHE A 4 -6.98 -28.42 29.40
C PHE A 4 -7.20 -26.91 29.36
N THR A 5 -6.20 -26.13 29.71
CA THR A 5 -6.19 -24.69 29.48
C THR A 5 -5.38 -24.41 28.21
N TYR A 6 -6.05 -23.93 27.17
CA TYR A 6 -5.40 -23.52 25.93
C TYR A 6 -4.98 -22.05 26.06
N ILE A 7 -3.69 -21.80 25.91
CA ILE A 7 -3.20 -20.42 25.71
C ILE A 7 -2.81 -20.30 24.25
N CYS A 8 -3.60 -19.53 23.55
CA CYS A 8 -3.37 -19.22 22.15
C CYS A 8 -2.54 -17.93 22.09
N ILE A 9 -1.27 -18.03 21.77
CA ILE A 9 -0.41 -16.89 21.46
C ILE A 9 0.05 -17.06 20.02
N ASN A 10 -0.51 -16.28 19.11
CA ASN A 10 -0.11 -16.12 17.70
C ASN A 10 0.13 -17.42 16.93
N LYS A 11 -0.87 -18.31 16.87
CA LYS A 11 -0.89 -19.54 16.03
C LYS A 11 0.20 -20.58 16.30
N ILE A 12 0.84 -20.57 17.45
CA ILE A 12 1.71 -21.67 17.89
C ILE A 12 1.07 -22.34 19.09
N ILE A 13 0.51 -23.52 18.88
CA ILE A 13 0.08 -24.38 19.98
C ILE A 13 1.29 -25.19 20.43
N VAL A 14 1.89 -24.83 21.54
CA VAL A 14 2.92 -25.65 22.18
C VAL A 14 2.24 -26.46 23.28
N ILE A 15 2.02 -27.75 23.04
CA ILE A 15 1.53 -28.66 24.08
C ILE A 15 2.77 -29.12 24.85
N ILE A 16 3.07 -28.49 25.97
CA ILE A 16 4.05 -29.00 26.92
C ILE A 16 3.29 -29.51 28.15
N LYS A 17 2.99 -30.80 28.15
CA LYS A 17 2.63 -31.50 29.35
C LYS A 17 3.74 -32.49 29.66
N LEU A 18 4.79 -32.06 30.30
CA LEU A 18 5.79 -32.91 30.88
C LEU A 18 5.31 -33.35 32.26
N ASN A 19 4.84 -34.56 32.36
CA ASN A 19 4.56 -35.21 33.65
C ASN A 19 5.92 -35.69 34.20
N ILE A 20 6.43 -35.02 35.22
CA ILE A 20 7.79 -35.17 35.76
C ILE A 20 8.05 -36.58 36.31
N GLY A 21 7.01 -37.44 36.41
CA GLY A 21 7.14 -38.80 36.91
C GLY A 21 7.71 -39.85 35.94
N ASN A 22 7.86 -39.59 34.65
CA ASN A 22 8.29 -40.55 33.63
C ASN A 22 9.49 -40.09 32.80
N LEU A 23 10.39 -39.29 33.35
CA LEU A 23 11.56 -38.76 32.63
C LEU A 23 12.70 -39.78 32.38
N TYR A 24 12.55 -41.01 32.80
CA TYR A 24 13.61 -42.01 32.71
C TYR A 24 13.77 -42.71 31.35
N LEU A 25 12.96 -42.35 30.34
CA LEU A 25 12.96 -43.05 29.04
C LEU A 25 13.00 -42.14 27.78
N ILE A 26 13.36 -40.85 27.91
CA ILE A 26 13.60 -40.04 26.74
C ILE A 26 15.06 -40.17 26.33
N ASN A 27 15.30 -40.88 25.25
CA ASN A 27 16.63 -41.06 24.68
C ASN A 27 17.22 -39.69 24.33
N THR A 28 18.50 -39.44 24.63
CA THR A 28 19.22 -38.18 24.34
C THR A 28 19.13 -37.75 22.87
N ILE A 29 18.87 -38.70 21.96
CA ILE A 29 18.66 -38.46 20.53
C ILE A 29 17.34 -37.70 20.28
N ASP A 30 16.29 -37.98 21.03
CA ASP A 30 14.97 -37.35 20.85
C ASP A 30 14.98 -35.88 21.26
N ILE A 31 15.78 -35.52 22.27
CA ILE A 31 15.91 -34.12 22.72
C ILE A 31 16.68 -33.30 21.69
N VAL A 32 17.75 -33.82 21.11
CA VAL A 32 18.54 -33.15 20.07
C VAL A 32 17.72 -32.99 18.80
N THR A 33 16.90 -33.97 18.44
CA THR A 33 16.00 -33.92 17.28
C THR A 33 14.88 -32.91 17.51
N LEU A 34 14.32 -32.81 18.71
CA LEU A 34 13.30 -31.84 19.08
C LEU A 34 13.84 -30.39 19.01
N PHE A 35 15.08 -30.17 19.47
CA PHE A 35 15.74 -28.85 19.38
C PHE A 35 16.12 -28.49 17.95
N ALA A 36 16.57 -29.43 17.13
CA ALA A 36 16.83 -29.23 15.72
C ALA A 36 15.54 -28.86 14.96
N TRP A 37 14.43 -29.53 15.28
CA TRP A 37 13.10 -29.22 14.73
C TRP A 37 12.59 -27.85 15.19
N CYS A 38 12.72 -27.51 16.45
CA CYS A 38 12.39 -26.18 16.95
C CYS A 38 13.23 -25.08 16.30
N SER A 39 14.52 -25.33 16.09
CA SER A 39 15.43 -24.38 15.41
C SER A 39 15.09 -24.21 13.93
N LEU A 40 14.71 -25.31 13.24
CA LEU A 40 14.23 -25.29 11.85
C LEU A 40 12.86 -24.58 11.73
N LEU A 41 11.93 -24.82 12.64
CA LEU A 41 10.65 -24.13 12.69
C LEU A 41 10.81 -22.63 12.97
N ILE A 42 11.71 -22.23 13.85
CA ILE A 42 12.02 -20.82 14.11
C ILE A 42 12.61 -20.16 12.86
N ASN A 43 13.47 -20.85 12.11
CA ASN A 43 14.04 -20.33 10.86
C ASN A 43 13.01 -20.25 9.72
N CYS A 44 12.04 -21.16 9.65
CA CYS A 44 10.96 -21.10 8.65
C CYS A 44 9.91 -20.03 8.96
N PHE A 45 9.66 -19.70 10.22
CA PHE A 45 8.66 -18.71 10.63
C PHE A 45 9.22 -17.30 10.86
N SER A 46 10.54 -17.11 10.94
CA SER A 46 11.16 -15.79 11.15
C SER A 46 11.22 -14.90 9.92
N GLY A 47 10.61 -15.31 8.83
CA GLY A 47 10.46 -14.50 7.61
C GLY A 47 9.45 -13.36 7.72
N GLY A 48 8.80 -13.13 8.86
CA GLY A 48 7.81 -12.05 8.93
C GLY A 48 7.05 -11.90 10.23
N CYS A 49 7.70 -11.69 11.37
CA CYS A 49 7.08 -11.00 12.51
C CYS A 49 8.15 -10.62 13.54
N GLY A 50 8.51 -9.34 13.56
CA GLY A 50 9.34 -8.77 14.59
C GLY A 50 8.57 -8.58 15.89
N ASN A 51 8.78 -9.44 16.87
CA ASN A 51 8.34 -9.17 18.25
C ASN A 51 9.45 -9.60 19.22
N ASN A 52 10.15 -8.62 19.79
CA ASN A 52 11.23 -8.77 20.76
C ASN A 52 10.86 -9.63 21.99
N SER A 53 9.57 -9.72 22.30
CA SER A 53 9.08 -10.49 23.46
C SER A 53 9.24 -12.00 23.30
N THR A 54 9.14 -12.53 22.09
CA THR A 54 9.23 -13.97 21.83
C THR A 54 10.67 -14.47 21.99
N HIS A 55 11.64 -13.67 21.55
CA HIS A 55 13.06 -14.00 21.71
C HIS A 55 13.52 -13.96 23.16
N LEU A 56 13.00 -13.02 23.94
CA LEU A 56 13.31 -12.92 25.37
C LEU A 56 12.71 -14.09 26.17
N LEU A 57 11.53 -14.57 25.78
CA LEU A 57 10.88 -15.72 26.40
C LEU A 57 11.61 -17.03 26.09
N ILE A 58 12.03 -17.23 24.86
CA ILE A 58 12.83 -18.39 24.42
C ILE A 58 14.18 -18.39 25.16
N PHE A 59 14.84 -17.23 25.28
CA PHE A 59 16.09 -17.09 26.00
C PHE A 59 15.93 -17.39 27.51
N LYS A 60 14.85 -16.94 28.14
CA LYS A 60 14.56 -17.22 29.57
C LYS A 60 14.24 -18.70 29.79
N ILE A 61 13.49 -19.33 28.91
CA ILE A 61 13.20 -20.78 28.99
C ILE A 61 14.48 -21.58 28.81
N TYR A 62 15.35 -21.18 27.88
CA TYR A 62 16.62 -21.83 27.61
C TYR A 62 17.56 -21.71 28.81
N PHE A 63 17.72 -20.52 29.39
CA PHE A 63 18.55 -20.26 30.54
C PHE A 63 18.05 -20.98 31.81
N TYR A 64 16.72 -21.08 31.96
CA TYR A 64 16.12 -21.83 33.05
C TYR A 64 16.34 -23.33 32.94
N LEU A 65 16.19 -23.92 31.74
CA LEU A 65 16.43 -25.33 31.48
C LEU A 65 17.91 -25.71 31.67
N ASP A 66 18.84 -24.87 31.21
CA ASP A 66 20.26 -25.11 31.34
C ASP A 66 20.71 -25.06 32.81
N ASN A 67 20.39 -24.03 33.55
CA ASN A 67 20.87 -23.84 34.93
C ASN A 67 20.12 -24.64 35.99
N GLN A 68 18.83 -24.95 35.80
CA GLN A 68 18.02 -25.60 36.81
C GLN A 68 17.88 -27.12 36.59
N ILE A 69 17.95 -27.56 35.35
CA ILE A 69 17.66 -28.98 35.00
C ILE A 69 18.90 -29.68 34.45
N PHE A 70 19.63 -29.08 33.51
CA PHE A 70 20.75 -29.78 32.84
C PHE A 70 22.06 -29.69 33.61
N THR A 71 22.44 -28.56 34.15
CA THR A 71 23.72 -28.40 34.87
C THR A 71 23.79 -29.25 36.13
N PRO A 72 22.75 -29.29 37.01
CA PRO A 72 22.75 -30.21 38.16
C PRO A 72 22.72 -31.69 37.78
N TYR A 73 22.07 -32.06 36.66
CA TYR A 73 21.98 -33.43 36.18
C TYR A 73 23.33 -33.95 35.67
N LEU A 74 24.05 -33.14 34.91
CA LEU A 74 25.37 -33.45 34.40
C LEU A 74 26.41 -33.56 35.53
N HIS A 75 26.35 -32.65 36.52
CA HIS A 75 27.25 -32.68 37.65
C HIS A 75 27.08 -33.93 38.53
N LYS A 76 25.88 -34.45 38.62
CA LYS A 76 25.55 -35.61 39.43
C LYS A 76 25.97 -36.97 38.80
N ASN A 77 26.15 -37.03 37.49
CA ASN A 77 26.37 -38.24 36.72
C ASN A 77 27.76 -38.31 36.02
N HIS A 78 28.68 -37.40 36.35
CA HIS A 78 29.97 -37.24 35.67
C HIS A 78 30.91 -38.45 35.82
N ALA A 79 30.62 -39.40 36.68
CA ALA A 79 31.47 -40.56 36.98
C ALA A 79 31.27 -41.78 36.06
N SER A 80 30.32 -41.78 35.13
CA SER A 80 29.93 -42.97 34.37
C SER A 80 30.01 -42.91 32.85
N TYR A 81 30.47 -41.80 32.24
CA TYR A 81 30.44 -41.66 30.79
C TYR A 81 31.85 -41.60 30.14
N GLY A 82 32.09 -42.51 29.19
CA GLY A 82 33.35 -42.62 28.45
C GLY A 82 33.55 -41.51 27.40
N PRO A 83 34.63 -41.58 26.57
CA PRO A 83 35.10 -40.54 25.65
C PRO A 83 34.05 -40.03 24.66
N ILE A 84 33.01 -40.79 24.35
CA ILE A 84 31.94 -40.43 23.44
C ILE A 84 31.01 -39.34 24.03
N SER A 85 30.91 -39.24 25.35
CA SER A 85 30.09 -38.25 26.04
C SER A 85 30.73 -36.89 26.03
N GLN A 86 32.05 -36.82 26.14
CA GLN A 86 32.79 -35.55 26.11
C GLN A 86 32.71 -34.91 24.71
N ALA A 87 32.93 -35.67 23.63
CA ALA A 87 32.82 -35.20 22.27
C ALA A 87 31.40 -34.66 21.93
N ARG A 88 30.36 -35.30 22.48
CA ARG A 88 28.97 -34.81 22.32
C ARG A 88 28.73 -33.52 23.10
N TYR A 89 29.26 -33.38 24.28
CA TYR A 89 29.18 -32.17 25.09
C TYR A 89 29.88 -31.02 24.39
N ASP A 90 31.07 -31.20 23.86
CA ASP A 90 31.84 -30.20 23.14
C ASP A 90 31.15 -29.77 21.85
N LEU A 91 30.56 -30.73 21.11
CA LEU A 91 29.74 -30.42 19.93
C LEU A 91 28.50 -29.59 20.29
N TYR A 92 27.86 -29.90 21.41
CA TYR A 92 26.69 -29.17 21.88
C TYR A 92 27.03 -27.73 22.28
N GLN A 93 28.11 -27.54 23.04
CA GLN A 93 28.64 -26.22 23.38
C GLN A 93 29.03 -25.41 22.14
N PHE A 94 29.65 -26.03 21.14
CA PHE A 94 30.00 -25.44 19.88
C PHE A 94 28.77 -24.94 19.09
N LEU A 95 27.71 -25.77 19.03
CA LEU A 95 26.47 -25.42 18.35
C LEU A 95 25.73 -24.26 19.04
N ILE A 96 25.68 -24.30 20.39
CA ILE A 96 25.10 -23.19 21.18
C ILE A 96 25.87 -21.89 20.95
N TYR A 97 27.19 -21.95 21.04
CA TYR A 97 28.04 -20.78 20.86
C TYR A 97 27.89 -20.15 19.47
N ASN A 98 27.84 -20.99 18.42
CA ASN A 98 27.60 -20.49 17.06
C ASN A 98 26.20 -19.93 16.86
N ALA A 99 25.18 -20.55 17.44
CA ALA A 99 23.79 -20.04 17.40
C ALA A 99 23.69 -18.67 18.10
N LEU A 100 24.37 -18.48 19.23
CA LEU A 100 24.44 -17.22 19.95
C LEU A 100 25.23 -16.15 19.18
N LEU A 101 26.32 -16.53 18.51
CA LEU A 101 27.10 -15.65 17.65
C LEU A 101 26.30 -15.16 16.44
N VAL A 102 25.58 -16.03 15.77
CA VAL A 102 24.70 -15.71 14.64
C VAL A 102 23.57 -14.79 15.11
N SER A 103 22.94 -15.11 16.24
CA SER A 103 21.90 -14.26 16.84
C SER A 103 22.45 -12.87 17.22
N ARG A 104 23.63 -12.80 17.82
CA ARG A 104 24.30 -11.56 18.21
C ARG A 104 24.70 -10.70 17.00
N ARG A 105 25.18 -11.34 15.91
CA ARG A 105 25.48 -10.65 14.63
C ARG A 105 24.23 -10.11 13.97
N ARG A 106 23.11 -10.85 14.02
CA ARG A 106 21.83 -10.44 13.49
C ARG A 106 21.24 -9.27 14.28
N LEU A 107 21.23 -9.37 15.61
CA LEU A 107 20.79 -8.28 16.50
C LEU A 107 21.65 -7.01 16.35
N ASN A 108 22.96 -7.14 16.16
CA ASN A 108 23.83 -5.99 15.88
C ASN A 108 23.56 -5.40 14.48
N LYS A 109 23.31 -6.24 13.47
CA LYS A 109 22.95 -5.79 12.12
C LYS A 109 21.59 -5.10 12.09
N GLU A 110 20.61 -5.60 12.84
CA GLU A 110 19.30 -4.95 13.02
C GLU A 110 19.42 -3.66 13.86
N ARG A 111 20.23 -3.64 14.93
CA ARG A 111 20.49 -2.43 15.71
C ARG A 111 21.21 -1.35 14.90
N VAL A 112 22.09 -1.71 13.99
CA VAL A 112 22.78 -0.75 13.09
C VAL A 112 21.83 -0.22 12.02
N SER A 113 20.82 -1.01 11.60
CA SER A 113 19.80 -0.56 10.64
C SER A 113 18.69 0.30 11.26
N VAL A 114 18.56 0.31 12.58
CA VAL A 114 17.45 1.01 13.31
C VAL A 114 17.93 2.26 14.05
N LYS A 115 19.23 2.55 14.10
CA LYS A 115 19.68 3.88 14.53
C LYS A 115 19.52 4.88 13.39
N ALA A 116 18.28 5.28 13.10
CA ALA A 116 18.07 6.61 12.59
C ALA A 116 18.30 7.57 13.76
N ASP A 117 19.29 8.45 13.63
CA ASP A 117 19.49 9.59 14.54
C ASP A 117 18.35 10.60 14.36
N ASN A 118 17.13 10.14 14.40
CA ASN A 118 15.92 10.94 14.28
C ASN A 118 15.26 11.06 15.66
N PRO A 119 15.45 12.18 16.37
CA PRO A 119 14.86 12.38 17.70
C PRO A 119 13.33 12.43 17.69
N PHE A 120 12.71 12.59 16.51
CA PHE A 120 11.26 12.74 16.36
C PHE A 120 10.54 11.43 16.00
N ASP A 121 11.24 10.32 15.87
CA ASP A 121 10.67 9.01 15.45
C ASP A 121 9.90 9.04 14.12
N LEU A 122 10.01 10.12 13.35
CA LEU A 122 9.46 10.30 12.01
C LEU A 122 10.54 10.15 10.96
N LEU A 123 10.17 9.73 9.74
CA LEU A 123 11.11 9.73 8.63
C LEU A 123 11.38 11.15 8.16
N LEU A 124 12.64 11.56 8.20
CA LEU A 124 13.11 12.80 7.59
C LEU A 124 13.04 12.70 6.06
N PRO A 125 13.03 13.83 5.32
CA PRO A 125 12.87 13.83 3.87
C PRO A 125 13.84 12.92 3.10
N ALA A 126 15.10 12.86 3.50
CA ALA A 126 16.08 11.96 2.88
C ALA A 126 15.76 10.47 3.09
N ALA A 127 15.22 10.10 4.26
CA ALA A 127 14.77 8.75 4.55
C ALA A 127 13.47 8.41 3.79
N MET A 128 12.57 9.38 3.61
CA MET A 128 11.36 9.23 2.78
C MET A 128 11.73 8.94 1.31
N ALA A 129 12.78 9.57 0.79
CA ALA A 129 13.26 9.32 -0.57
C ALA A 129 13.75 7.86 -0.74
N LYS A 130 14.44 7.31 0.25
CA LYS A 130 14.83 5.89 0.27
C LYS A 130 13.61 4.96 0.31
N VAL A 131 12.58 5.30 1.09
CA VAL A 131 11.33 4.53 1.11
C VAL A 131 10.63 4.60 -0.25
N ALA A 132 10.62 5.75 -0.92
CA ALA A 132 10.06 5.90 -2.26
C ALA A 132 10.80 5.02 -3.29
N GLU A 133 12.14 4.98 -3.21
CA GLU A 133 12.96 4.11 -4.05
C GLU A 133 12.63 2.62 -3.84
N GLU A 134 12.62 2.15 -2.60
CA GLU A 134 12.29 0.75 -2.27
C GLU A 134 10.86 0.38 -2.66
N ALA A 135 9.90 1.27 -2.42
CA ALA A 135 8.51 1.09 -2.87
C ALA A 135 8.42 0.99 -4.41
N GLY A 136 9.23 1.78 -5.11
CA GLY A 136 9.35 1.75 -6.56
C GLY A 136 9.88 0.41 -7.07
N VAL A 137 10.95 -0.12 -6.48
CA VAL A 137 11.49 -1.45 -6.80
C VAL A 137 10.45 -2.53 -6.55
N TYR A 138 9.80 -2.52 -5.38
CA TYR A 138 8.78 -3.49 -5.01
C TYR A 138 7.62 -3.50 -6.01
N LYS A 139 7.09 -2.34 -6.40
CA LYS A 139 6.00 -2.23 -7.37
C LYS A 139 6.41 -2.74 -8.76
N ALA A 140 7.59 -2.35 -9.25
CA ALA A 140 8.09 -2.70 -10.57
C ALA A 140 8.45 -4.19 -10.72
N THR A 141 8.77 -4.88 -9.62
CA THR A 141 9.16 -6.31 -9.61
C THR A 141 8.05 -7.26 -9.17
N LYS A 142 6.91 -6.72 -8.75
CA LYS A 142 5.72 -7.50 -8.38
C LYS A 142 5.20 -8.32 -9.56
N HIS A 143 4.61 -9.50 -9.27
CA HIS A 143 4.01 -10.35 -10.29
C HIS A 143 2.92 -9.61 -11.08
N PRO A 144 2.94 -9.61 -12.43
CA PRO A 144 2.06 -8.77 -13.25
C PRO A 144 0.57 -8.96 -12.99
N LEU A 145 0.12 -10.20 -12.81
CA LEU A 145 -1.29 -10.50 -12.55
C LEU A 145 -1.74 -9.93 -11.19
N LYS A 146 -0.87 -10.02 -10.16
CA LYS A 146 -1.17 -9.40 -8.86
C LYS A 146 -1.27 -7.88 -8.98
N THR A 147 -0.36 -7.26 -9.72
CA THR A 147 -0.40 -5.83 -10.02
C THR A 147 -1.70 -5.45 -10.73
N PHE A 148 -2.14 -6.25 -11.71
CA PHE A 148 -3.37 -5.99 -12.46
C PHE A 148 -4.61 -6.02 -11.56
N TYR A 149 -4.75 -7.01 -10.68
CA TYR A 149 -5.87 -7.06 -9.73
C TYR A 149 -5.85 -5.87 -8.76
N LEU A 150 -4.68 -5.51 -8.22
CA LEU A 150 -4.54 -4.33 -7.38
C LEU A 150 -4.86 -3.03 -8.13
N ALA A 151 -4.58 -3.00 -9.43
CA ALA A 151 -4.92 -1.86 -10.28
C ALA A 151 -6.43 -1.78 -10.56
N ILE A 152 -7.12 -2.89 -10.83
CA ILE A 152 -8.59 -2.93 -10.92
C ILE A 152 -9.20 -2.36 -9.64
N THR A 153 -8.71 -2.81 -8.48
CA THR A 153 -9.18 -2.32 -7.17
C THR A 153 -9.00 -0.81 -7.03
N ALA A 154 -7.86 -0.25 -7.48
CA ALA A 154 -7.63 1.19 -7.42
C ALA A 154 -8.59 1.97 -8.34
N GLY A 155 -8.89 1.46 -9.52
CA GLY A 155 -9.89 2.05 -10.42
C GLY A 155 -11.27 2.13 -9.74
N VAL A 156 -11.69 1.07 -9.07
CA VAL A 156 -12.93 1.04 -8.27
C VAL A 156 -12.87 2.07 -7.12
N PHE A 157 -11.78 2.14 -6.37
CA PHE A 157 -11.67 3.05 -5.22
C PHE A 157 -11.75 4.54 -5.63
N ILE A 158 -11.11 4.89 -6.73
CA ILE A 158 -11.21 6.27 -7.26
C ILE A 158 -12.61 6.55 -7.77
N SER A 159 -13.28 5.57 -8.37
CA SER A 159 -14.67 5.70 -8.81
C SER A 159 -15.64 5.92 -7.63
N ILE A 160 -15.47 5.17 -6.53
CA ILE A 160 -16.23 5.36 -5.27
C ILE A 160 -16.06 6.80 -4.76
N ALA A 161 -14.84 7.31 -4.78
CA ALA A 161 -14.57 8.68 -4.34
C ALA A 161 -15.25 9.71 -5.23
N PHE A 162 -15.33 9.46 -6.52
CA PHE A 162 -16.03 10.35 -7.43
C PHE A 162 -17.55 10.30 -7.24
N VAL A 163 -18.12 9.12 -6.98
CA VAL A 163 -19.54 9.01 -6.58
C VAL A 163 -19.78 9.83 -5.32
N PHE A 164 -18.91 9.74 -4.32
CA PHE A 164 -19.06 10.52 -3.09
C PHE A 164 -18.95 12.04 -3.38
N TYR A 165 -18.02 12.45 -4.25
CA TYR A 165 -17.92 13.85 -4.73
C TYR A 165 -19.24 14.31 -5.37
N ILE A 166 -19.77 13.58 -6.35
CA ILE A 166 -21.01 13.94 -7.04
C ILE A 166 -22.19 14.00 -6.06
N THR A 167 -22.33 13.01 -5.18
CA THR A 167 -23.39 12.99 -4.17
C THR A 167 -23.31 14.21 -3.25
N ALA A 168 -22.12 14.56 -2.77
CA ALA A 168 -21.92 15.68 -1.86
C ALA A 168 -22.08 17.06 -2.54
N THR A 169 -21.90 17.13 -3.86
CA THR A 169 -22.02 18.40 -4.62
C THR A 169 -23.35 18.54 -5.37
N THR A 170 -24.18 17.51 -5.38
CA THR A 170 -25.54 17.61 -5.96
C THR A 170 -26.41 18.50 -5.12
N GLY A 171 -27.09 19.44 -5.78
CA GLY A 171 -28.00 20.40 -5.10
C GLY A 171 -27.30 21.54 -4.36
N THR A 172 -26.00 21.74 -4.51
CA THR A 172 -25.24 22.81 -3.84
C THR A 172 -25.29 24.17 -4.53
N GLY A 173 -26.20 24.38 -5.48
CA GLY A 173 -26.28 25.62 -6.29
C GLY A 173 -26.41 26.93 -5.51
N THR A 174 -26.91 26.88 -4.26
CA THR A 174 -27.01 28.05 -3.36
C THR A 174 -25.80 28.18 -2.43
N MET A 175 -24.90 27.23 -2.41
CA MET A 175 -23.69 27.24 -1.58
C MET A 175 -22.61 28.13 -2.26
N PRO A 176 -21.82 28.89 -1.50
CA PRO A 176 -20.69 29.62 -2.09
C PRO A 176 -19.78 28.65 -2.85
N PHE A 177 -19.33 29.02 -4.06
CA PHE A 177 -18.58 28.19 -4.99
C PHE A 177 -17.41 27.45 -4.32
N GLY A 178 -16.56 28.19 -3.58
CA GLY A 178 -15.40 27.59 -2.91
C GLY A 178 -15.76 26.54 -1.83
N MET A 179 -16.88 26.72 -1.14
CA MET A 179 -17.34 25.78 -0.13
C MET A 179 -17.86 24.47 -0.75
N ALA A 180 -18.67 24.55 -1.82
CA ALA A 180 -19.12 23.37 -2.55
C ALA A 180 -17.94 22.56 -3.10
N LYS A 181 -16.95 23.23 -3.67
CA LYS A 181 -15.72 22.63 -4.20
C LYS A 181 -14.86 21.99 -3.09
N LEU A 182 -14.72 22.66 -1.96
CA LEU A 182 -13.96 22.14 -0.81
C LEU A 182 -14.62 20.88 -0.24
N VAL A 183 -15.94 20.90 -0.02
CA VAL A 183 -16.68 19.73 0.49
C VAL A 183 -16.52 18.55 -0.48
N GLY A 184 -16.73 18.78 -1.78
CA GLY A 184 -16.51 17.74 -2.80
C GLY A 184 -15.08 17.22 -2.80
N GLY A 185 -14.08 18.08 -2.66
CA GLY A 185 -12.66 17.69 -2.59
C GLY A 185 -12.32 16.83 -1.36
N ILE A 186 -12.88 17.19 -0.20
CA ILE A 186 -12.75 16.36 1.03
C ILE A 186 -13.37 14.99 0.82
N CYS A 187 -14.57 14.90 0.25
CA CYS A 187 -15.23 13.64 -0.06
C CYS A 187 -14.41 12.79 -1.04
N PHE A 188 -13.81 13.41 -2.06
CA PHE A 188 -12.98 12.73 -3.03
C PHE A 188 -11.69 12.16 -2.45
N SER A 189 -11.19 12.70 -1.34
CA SER A 189 -9.96 12.22 -0.69
C SER A 189 -10.05 10.75 -0.24
N LEU A 190 -11.25 10.24 -0.02
CA LEU A 190 -11.53 8.84 0.27
C LEU A 190 -10.83 7.89 -0.72
N GLY A 191 -10.78 8.23 -2.01
CA GLY A 191 -10.19 7.37 -3.04
C GLY A 191 -8.70 7.13 -2.85
N LEU A 192 -7.92 8.18 -2.60
CA LEU A 192 -6.49 8.03 -2.35
C LEU A 192 -6.22 7.35 -1.00
N ILE A 193 -7.02 7.64 0.01
CA ILE A 193 -6.94 6.97 1.31
C ILE A 193 -7.16 5.46 1.14
N LEU A 194 -8.21 5.05 0.44
CA LEU A 194 -8.46 3.63 0.13
C LEU A 194 -7.30 3.00 -0.64
N CYS A 195 -6.78 3.66 -1.67
CA CYS A 195 -5.65 3.14 -2.45
C CYS A 195 -4.42 2.89 -1.60
N VAL A 196 -4.05 3.81 -0.72
CA VAL A 196 -2.83 3.71 0.09
C VAL A 196 -3.02 2.77 1.28
N VAL A 197 -4.15 2.87 1.97
CA VAL A 197 -4.42 2.09 3.19
C VAL A 197 -4.74 0.63 2.87
N CYS A 198 -5.58 0.38 1.84
CA CYS A 198 -5.92 -0.98 1.42
C CYS A 198 -4.90 -1.59 0.45
N GLY A 199 -3.91 -0.83 -0.02
CA GLY A 199 -2.78 -1.34 -0.77
C GLY A 199 -3.03 -1.54 -2.27
N ALA A 200 -3.90 -0.74 -2.90
CA ALA A 200 -4.17 -0.79 -4.34
C ALA A 200 -3.10 -0.05 -5.18
N ASP A 201 -2.93 -0.46 -6.43
CA ASP A 201 -1.96 0.16 -7.34
C ASP A 201 -2.66 1.20 -8.23
N LEU A 202 -2.53 2.46 -7.89
CA LEU A 202 -3.05 3.60 -8.64
C LEU A 202 -1.97 4.17 -9.56
N PHE A 203 -2.26 4.35 -10.86
CA PHE A 203 -1.29 4.79 -11.86
C PHE A 203 -0.64 6.12 -11.50
N THR A 204 -1.42 7.12 -11.11
CA THR A 204 -0.92 8.46 -10.78
C THR A 204 0.05 8.46 -9.60
N SER A 205 -0.09 7.57 -8.63
CA SER A 205 0.93 7.37 -7.58
C SER A 205 2.07 6.46 -8.04
N THR A 206 1.80 5.54 -8.96
CA THR A 206 2.78 4.59 -9.46
C THR A 206 3.80 5.23 -10.40
N VAL A 207 3.53 6.44 -10.94
CA VAL A 207 4.55 7.19 -11.69
C VAL A 207 5.81 7.48 -10.86
N LEU A 208 5.71 7.48 -9.52
CA LEU A 208 6.86 7.62 -8.61
C LEU A 208 7.90 6.48 -8.71
N ILE A 209 7.58 5.35 -9.37
CA ILE A 209 8.60 4.30 -9.61
C ILE A 209 9.77 4.79 -10.48
N VAL A 210 9.63 5.96 -11.12
CA VAL A 210 10.72 6.65 -11.80
C VAL A 210 11.91 6.92 -10.88
N VAL A 211 11.70 7.06 -9.56
CA VAL A 211 12.76 7.19 -8.55
C VAL A 211 13.67 5.96 -8.56
N ALA A 212 13.08 4.75 -8.51
CA ALA A 212 13.84 3.50 -8.59
C ALA A 212 14.54 3.33 -9.94
N LYS A 213 13.96 3.86 -11.03
CA LYS A 213 14.60 3.86 -12.35
C LYS A 213 15.79 4.81 -12.40
N ALA A 214 15.67 6.00 -11.84
CA ALA A 214 16.74 7.00 -11.78
C ALA A 214 17.94 6.49 -10.95
N SER A 215 17.66 5.75 -9.86
CA SER A 215 18.70 5.06 -9.06
C SER A 215 19.27 3.80 -9.74
N GLY A 216 18.88 3.47 -10.97
CA GLY A 216 19.37 2.28 -11.67
C GLY A 216 18.86 0.93 -11.14
N ARG A 217 17.93 0.93 -10.18
CA ARG A 217 17.42 -0.25 -9.48
C ARG A 217 16.43 -1.08 -10.31
N ILE A 218 15.83 -0.49 -11.35
CA ILE A 218 14.90 -1.15 -12.28
C ILE A 218 15.22 -0.78 -13.73
N THR A 219 14.80 -1.62 -14.67
CA THR A 219 14.95 -1.38 -16.11
C THR A 219 13.81 -0.53 -16.67
N TRP A 220 14.00 0.07 -17.84
CA TRP A 220 12.93 0.75 -18.59
C TRP A 220 11.77 -0.20 -18.93
N GLY A 221 12.09 -1.47 -19.26
CA GLY A 221 11.07 -2.48 -19.54
C GLY A 221 10.19 -2.78 -18.32
N GLN A 222 10.77 -2.87 -17.13
CA GLN A 222 10.02 -3.06 -15.88
C GLN A 222 9.13 -1.86 -15.58
N LEU A 223 9.62 -0.64 -15.75
CA LEU A 223 8.85 0.59 -15.58
C LEU A 223 7.66 0.62 -16.54
N ALA A 224 7.91 0.49 -17.85
CA ALA A 224 6.86 0.55 -18.87
C ALA A 224 5.82 -0.56 -18.69
N LYS A 225 6.25 -1.79 -18.43
CA LYS A 225 5.35 -2.92 -18.17
C LYS A 225 4.46 -2.66 -16.93
N ASN A 226 5.02 -2.12 -15.87
CA ASN A 226 4.26 -1.79 -14.68
C ASN A 226 3.25 -0.66 -14.96
N TRP A 227 3.68 0.45 -15.58
CA TRP A 227 2.81 1.58 -15.91
C TRP A 227 1.62 1.16 -16.79
N LEU A 228 1.88 0.42 -17.88
CA LEU A 228 0.82 -0.06 -18.76
C LEU A 228 -0.15 -0.98 -18.01
N ASN A 229 0.39 -1.93 -17.25
CA ASN A 229 -0.42 -2.89 -16.51
C ASN A 229 -1.34 -2.19 -15.47
N VAL A 230 -0.80 -1.22 -14.74
CA VAL A 230 -1.56 -0.45 -13.76
C VAL A 230 -2.58 0.45 -14.44
N TYR A 231 -2.21 1.14 -15.51
CA TYR A 231 -3.09 2.03 -16.26
C TYR A 231 -4.32 1.31 -16.80
N PHE A 232 -4.12 0.20 -17.50
CA PHE A 232 -5.23 -0.60 -18.02
C PHE A 232 -6.04 -1.30 -16.92
N GLY A 233 -5.40 -1.73 -15.84
CA GLY A 233 -6.12 -2.25 -14.68
C GLY A 233 -7.05 -1.21 -14.04
N ASN A 234 -6.56 0.04 -13.88
CA ASN A 234 -7.39 1.13 -13.38
C ASN A 234 -8.58 1.40 -14.31
N LEU A 235 -8.36 1.40 -15.64
CA LEU A 235 -9.43 1.58 -16.62
C LEU A 235 -10.51 0.49 -16.49
N VAL A 236 -10.10 -0.78 -16.42
CA VAL A 236 -11.03 -1.90 -16.24
C VAL A 236 -11.85 -1.73 -14.96
N GLY A 237 -11.19 -1.37 -13.83
CA GLY A 237 -11.87 -1.14 -12.57
C GLY A 237 -12.88 0.00 -12.63
N ALA A 238 -12.51 1.10 -13.28
CA ALA A 238 -13.40 2.25 -13.47
C ALA A 238 -14.62 1.90 -14.34
N LEU A 239 -14.43 1.22 -15.47
CA LEU A 239 -15.53 0.82 -16.36
C LEU A 239 -16.47 -0.22 -15.73
N LEU A 240 -15.93 -1.16 -14.95
CA LEU A 240 -16.77 -2.08 -14.17
C LEU A 240 -17.62 -1.33 -13.15
N PHE A 241 -17.09 -0.28 -12.55
CA PHE A 241 -17.84 0.54 -11.62
C PHE A 241 -18.86 1.45 -12.30
N VAL A 242 -18.57 1.98 -13.51
CA VAL A 242 -19.55 2.65 -14.37
C VAL A 242 -20.76 1.74 -14.63
N LEU A 243 -20.51 0.49 -15.05
CA LEU A 243 -21.57 -0.49 -15.27
C LEU A 243 -22.40 -0.73 -14.01
N LEU A 244 -21.77 -0.88 -12.85
CA LEU A 244 -22.49 -1.09 -11.60
C LEU A 244 -23.35 0.12 -11.22
N MET A 245 -22.82 1.35 -11.36
CA MET A 245 -23.55 2.59 -11.09
C MET A 245 -24.72 2.79 -12.07
N TRP A 246 -24.55 2.46 -13.33
CA TRP A 246 -25.61 2.49 -14.31
C TRP A 246 -26.75 1.51 -13.95
N LEU A 247 -26.41 0.27 -13.66
CA LEU A 247 -27.39 -0.78 -13.31
C LEU A 247 -28.10 -0.50 -11.98
N SER A 248 -27.50 0.26 -11.06
CA SER A 248 -28.14 0.67 -9.81
C SER A 248 -29.25 1.71 -9.99
N GLY A 249 -29.30 2.40 -11.13
CA GLY A 249 -30.25 3.49 -11.36
C GLY A 249 -29.91 4.78 -10.59
N GLU A 250 -28.72 4.91 -10.02
CA GLU A 250 -28.31 6.04 -9.16
C GLU A 250 -28.42 7.39 -9.89
N TYR A 251 -28.31 7.41 -11.22
CA TYR A 251 -28.43 8.62 -12.01
C TYR A 251 -29.78 9.34 -11.84
N MET A 252 -30.83 8.62 -11.39
CA MET A 252 -32.16 9.18 -11.10
C MET A 252 -32.28 9.78 -9.69
N THR A 253 -31.28 9.59 -8.82
CA THR A 253 -31.31 10.11 -7.45
C THR A 253 -31.47 11.64 -7.44
N ALA A 254 -32.20 12.14 -6.43
CA ALA A 254 -32.61 13.54 -6.31
C ALA A 254 -33.36 14.08 -7.54
N ASN A 255 -34.29 13.28 -8.06
CA ASN A 255 -35.07 13.60 -9.26
C ASN A 255 -34.18 13.88 -10.49
N GLY A 256 -33.16 13.03 -10.69
CA GLY A 256 -32.20 13.13 -11.80
C GLY A 256 -31.08 14.16 -11.60
N GLN A 257 -31.09 14.96 -10.53
CA GLN A 257 -30.08 15.99 -10.31
C GLN A 257 -28.69 15.40 -10.10
N TRP A 258 -28.57 14.18 -9.55
CA TRP A 258 -27.30 13.48 -9.46
C TRP A 258 -26.71 13.20 -10.86
N GLY A 259 -27.54 12.65 -11.75
CA GLY A 259 -27.14 12.37 -13.14
C GLY A 259 -26.80 13.65 -13.93
N LEU A 260 -27.56 14.73 -13.71
CA LEU A 260 -27.27 16.02 -14.33
C LEU A 260 -25.92 16.58 -13.84
N ASN A 261 -25.59 16.44 -12.56
CA ASN A 261 -24.28 16.84 -12.02
C ASN A 261 -23.13 16.03 -12.64
N VAL A 262 -23.33 14.71 -12.88
CA VAL A 262 -22.38 13.87 -13.62
C VAL A 262 -22.18 14.42 -15.04
N LEU A 263 -23.26 14.67 -15.78
CA LEU A 263 -23.22 15.18 -17.16
C LEU A 263 -22.45 16.50 -17.23
N GLN A 264 -22.79 17.47 -16.38
CA GLN A 264 -22.14 18.78 -16.34
C GLN A 264 -20.66 18.67 -15.98
N THR A 265 -20.32 17.82 -15.01
CA THR A 265 -18.93 17.59 -14.59
C THR A 265 -18.13 16.92 -15.69
N ALA A 266 -18.68 15.91 -16.35
CA ALA A 266 -18.00 15.18 -17.42
C ALA A 266 -17.82 16.05 -18.67
N ASP A 267 -18.86 16.81 -19.05
CA ASP A 267 -18.83 17.70 -20.21
C ASP A 267 -17.77 18.80 -20.05
N HIS A 268 -17.69 19.42 -18.89
CA HIS A 268 -16.64 20.42 -18.59
C HIS A 268 -15.22 19.86 -18.82
N LYS A 269 -14.99 18.58 -18.54
CA LYS A 269 -13.68 17.92 -18.63
C LYS A 269 -13.21 17.66 -20.07
N VAL A 270 -14.10 17.58 -21.02
CA VAL A 270 -13.77 17.40 -22.44
C VAL A 270 -13.68 18.70 -23.22
N HIS A 271 -13.91 19.83 -22.56
CA HIS A 271 -13.84 21.18 -23.20
C HIS A 271 -12.50 21.90 -23.00
N HIS A 272 -11.55 21.31 -22.27
CA HIS A 272 -10.22 21.89 -22.16
C HIS A 272 -9.44 21.79 -23.48
N THR A 273 -8.66 22.80 -23.80
CA THR A 273 -7.66 22.68 -24.84
C THR A 273 -6.59 21.69 -24.45
N PHE A 274 -5.86 21.12 -25.40
CA PHE A 274 -4.79 20.15 -25.14
C PHE A 274 -3.77 20.67 -24.09
N ILE A 275 -3.35 21.94 -24.23
CA ILE A 275 -2.37 22.52 -23.30
C ILE A 275 -2.97 22.71 -21.90
N GLU A 276 -4.21 23.19 -21.80
CA GLU A 276 -4.90 23.30 -20.51
C GLU A 276 -5.01 21.96 -19.82
N ALA A 277 -5.45 20.91 -20.54
CA ALA A 277 -5.58 19.57 -20.02
C ALA A 277 -4.22 18.99 -19.52
N VAL A 278 -3.13 19.24 -20.26
CA VAL A 278 -1.76 18.88 -19.82
C VAL A 278 -1.37 19.63 -18.55
N CYS A 279 -1.55 20.96 -18.51
CA CYS A 279 -1.19 21.77 -17.35
C CYS A 279 -2.00 21.41 -16.11
N LEU A 280 -3.31 21.23 -16.25
CA LEU A 280 -4.19 20.79 -15.16
C LEU A 280 -3.80 19.38 -14.68
N GLY A 281 -3.40 18.52 -15.61
CA GLY A 281 -2.85 17.20 -15.29
C GLY A 281 -1.54 17.25 -14.49
N ILE A 282 -0.62 18.17 -14.86
CA ILE A 282 0.64 18.39 -14.11
C ILE A 282 0.31 18.79 -12.67
N LEU A 283 -0.53 19.78 -12.50
CA LEU A 283 -0.91 20.32 -11.19
C LEU A 283 -1.62 19.28 -10.31
N ALA A 284 -2.51 18.48 -10.89
CA ALA A 284 -3.18 17.42 -10.15
C ALA A 284 -2.19 16.38 -9.62
N ASN A 285 -1.32 15.85 -10.48
CA ASN A 285 -0.45 14.75 -10.06
C ASN A 285 0.77 15.22 -9.26
N LEU A 286 1.13 16.48 -9.32
CA LEU A 286 2.01 17.10 -8.34
C LEU A 286 1.44 16.91 -6.93
N MET A 287 0.16 17.22 -6.72
CA MET A 287 -0.50 17.11 -5.41
C MET A 287 -0.71 15.66 -4.97
N VAL A 288 -1.13 14.77 -5.88
CA VAL A 288 -1.29 13.33 -5.58
C VAL A 288 0.03 12.70 -5.16
N CYS A 289 1.10 12.96 -5.90
CA CYS A 289 2.41 12.41 -5.58
C CYS A 289 3.02 12.99 -4.31
N LEU A 290 2.79 14.28 -4.02
CA LEU A 290 3.17 14.87 -2.73
C LEU A 290 2.38 14.24 -1.58
N ALA A 291 1.08 14.01 -1.73
CA ALA A 291 0.27 13.31 -0.71
C ALA A 291 0.83 11.91 -0.41
N VAL A 292 1.14 11.14 -1.45
CA VAL A 292 1.75 9.81 -1.31
C VAL A 292 3.14 9.91 -0.68
N TRP A 293 3.96 10.88 -1.10
CA TRP A 293 5.30 11.09 -0.54
C TRP A 293 5.24 11.40 0.94
N MET A 294 4.39 12.33 1.36
CA MET A 294 4.19 12.65 2.77
C MET A 294 3.71 11.44 3.58
N SER A 295 2.91 10.55 2.98
CA SER A 295 2.41 9.35 3.64
C SER A 295 3.51 8.35 4.02
N TYR A 296 4.71 8.44 3.41
CA TYR A 296 5.86 7.62 3.79
C TYR A 296 6.39 7.96 5.19
N SER A 297 6.20 9.19 5.65
CA SER A 297 6.54 9.58 7.02
C SER A 297 5.49 9.14 8.05
N GLY A 298 4.26 8.89 7.63
CA GLY A 298 3.16 8.49 8.52
C GLY A 298 3.38 7.12 9.14
N ARG A 299 3.26 7.01 10.46
CA ARG A 299 3.49 5.77 11.21
C ARG A 299 2.21 5.05 11.59
N SER A 300 1.13 5.78 11.75
CA SER A 300 -0.20 5.23 12.02
C SER A 300 -1.09 5.27 10.78
N LEU A 301 -2.19 4.52 10.84
CA LEU A 301 -3.25 4.59 9.83
C LEU A 301 -3.83 6.00 9.75
N MET A 302 -4.03 6.63 10.91
CA MET A 302 -4.62 7.98 10.99
C MET A 302 -3.70 9.03 10.39
N ASP A 303 -2.38 8.96 10.62
CA ASP A 303 -1.42 9.87 10.00
C ASP A 303 -1.52 9.79 8.47
N LYS A 304 -1.52 8.57 7.93
CA LYS A 304 -1.61 8.35 6.48
C LYS A 304 -2.91 8.85 5.89
N ALA A 305 -4.04 8.58 6.56
CA ALA A 305 -5.35 9.03 6.09
C ALA A 305 -5.46 10.56 6.14
N PHE A 306 -5.10 11.18 7.26
CA PHE A 306 -5.26 12.62 7.46
C PHE A 306 -4.37 13.46 6.52
N ILE A 307 -3.11 13.03 6.34
CA ILE A 307 -2.15 13.78 5.53
C ILE A 307 -2.54 13.85 4.04
N MET A 308 -3.39 12.92 3.56
CA MET A 308 -3.86 12.90 2.18
C MET A 308 -5.04 13.84 1.93
N VAL A 309 -5.80 14.21 2.97
CA VAL A 309 -7.06 14.94 2.80
C VAL A 309 -6.84 16.30 2.14
N LEU A 310 -5.95 17.12 2.67
CA LEU A 310 -5.76 18.50 2.18
C LEU A 310 -5.17 18.57 0.76
N PRO A 311 -4.11 17.82 0.40
CA PRO A 311 -3.59 17.83 -0.97
C PRO A 311 -4.62 17.36 -1.99
N VAL A 312 -5.41 16.33 -1.64
CA VAL A 312 -6.46 15.82 -2.52
C VAL A 312 -7.62 16.82 -2.63
N ALA A 313 -8.08 17.35 -1.50
CA ALA A 313 -9.13 18.37 -1.50
C ALA A 313 -8.74 19.58 -2.31
N MET A 314 -7.48 20.03 -2.21
CA MET A 314 -6.95 21.15 -2.97
C MET A 314 -7.03 20.92 -4.49
N PHE A 315 -6.48 19.81 -5.01
CA PHE A 315 -6.47 19.63 -6.45
C PHE A 315 -7.88 19.44 -7.03
N VAL A 316 -8.77 18.75 -6.27
CA VAL A 316 -10.17 18.56 -6.70
C VAL A 316 -10.95 19.88 -6.67
N ALA A 317 -10.82 20.64 -5.59
CA ALA A 317 -11.49 21.92 -5.44
C ALA A 317 -11.04 22.94 -6.53
N SER A 318 -9.77 22.89 -6.93
CA SER A 318 -9.20 23.73 -7.98
C SER A 318 -9.56 23.26 -9.40
N GLY A 319 -10.25 22.13 -9.56
CA GLY A 319 -10.62 21.61 -10.88
C GLY A 319 -9.46 21.02 -11.67
N PHE A 320 -8.39 20.59 -11.02
CA PHE A 320 -7.26 19.94 -11.69
C PHE A 320 -7.63 18.58 -12.22
N GLU A 321 -6.93 18.11 -13.27
CA GLU A 321 -7.32 16.96 -14.05
C GLU A 321 -6.55 15.69 -13.68
N HIS A 322 -7.29 14.64 -13.32
CA HIS A 322 -6.75 13.33 -12.89
C HIS A 322 -7.21 12.23 -13.84
N SER A 323 -6.28 11.67 -14.63
CA SER A 323 -6.61 10.70 -15.69
C SER A 323 -7.43 9.51 -15.21
N ILE A 324 -7.07 8.91 -14.08
CA ILE A 324 -7.77 7.71 -13.56
C ILE A 324 -9.18 8.07 -13.04
N ALA A 325 -9.35 9.24 -12.44
CA ALA A 325 -10.68 9.72 -12.05
C ALA A 325 -11.57 9.97 -13.26
N ASN A 326 -10.99 10.48 -14.33
CA ASN A 326 -11.70 10.72 -15.59
C ASN A 326 -12.11 9.42 -16.30
N MET A 327 -11.40 8.31 -16.09
CA MET A 327 -11.80 6.97 -16.58
C MET A 327 -13.14 6.48 -16.02
N PHE A 328 -13.61 7.03 -14.91
CA PHE A 328 -14.94 6.80 -14.40
C PHE A 328 -15.92 7.92 -14.82
N MET A 329 -15.54 9.17 -14.57
CA MET A 329 -16.47 10.30 -14.66
C MET A 329 -16.97 10.52 -16.08
N ILE A 330 -16.07 10.54 -17.08
CA ILE A 330 -16.46 10.83 -18.46
C ILE A 330 -17.24 9.66 -19.07
N PRO A 331 -16.83 8.37 -18.94
CA PRO A 331 -17.66 7.26 -19.37
C PRO A 331 -19.02 7.18 -18.67
N MET A 332 -19.13 7.55 -17.39
CA MET A 332 -20.43 7.62 -16.71
C MET A 332 -21.32 8.68 -17.35
N GLY A 333 -20.77 9.86 -17.66
CA GLY A 333 -21.49 10.90 -18.39
C GLY A 333 -21.95 10.44 -19.78
N ILE A 334 -21.07 9.76 -20.53
CA ILE A 334 -21.40 9.19 -21.85
C ILE A 334 -22.57 8.18 -21.74
N VAL A 335 -22.49 7.27 -20.76
CA VAL A 335 -23.56 6.28 -20.55
C VAL A 335 -24.89 6.93 -20.20
N ILE A 336 -24.90 7.97 -19.34
CA ILE A 336 -26.13 8.72 -19.02
C ILE A 336 -26.64 9.42 -20.27
N ARG A 337 -25.79 10.12 -21.02
CA ARG A 337 -26.19 10.82 -22.25
C ARG A 337 -26.85 9.88 -23.26
N ASP A 338 -26.26 8.70 -23.48
CA ASP A 338 -26.65 7.78 -24.56
C ASP A 338 -27.84 6.91 -24.19
N PHE A 339 -28.00 6.57 -22.90
CA PHE A 339 -28.95 5.52 -22.49
C PHE A 339 -29.97 5.98 -21.44
N ALA A 340 -29.94 7.21 -20.91
CA ALA A 340 -30.92 7.68 -19.96
C ALA A 340 -32.31 7.77 -20.59
N SER A 341 -33.32 7.46 -19.79
CA SER A 341 -34.72 7.40 -20.26
C SER A 341 -35.29 8.81 -20.52
N PRO A 342 -36.36 8.92 -21.33
CA PRO A 342 -37.04 10.20 -21.55
C PRO A 342 -37.52 10.86 -20.25
N GLU A 343 -37.88 10.07 -19.25
CA GLU A 343 -38.28 10.54 -17.92
C GLU A 343 -37.16 11.28 -17.21
N PHE A 344 -35.93 10.79 -17.34
CA PHE A 344 -34.74 11.49 -16.80
C PHE A 344 -34.60 12.88 -17.42
N TRP A 345 -34.62 12.98 -18.75
CA TRP A 345 -34.44 14.24 -19.46
C TRP A 345 -35.54 15.24 -19.14
N THR A 346 -36.77 14.76 -19.01
CA THR A 346 -37.89 15.58 -18.58
C THR A 346 -37.72 16.08 -17.14
N ALA A 347 -37.27 15.22 -16.24
CA ALA A 347 -37.09 15.57 -14.82
C ALA A 347 -35.98 16.61 -14.61
N VAL A 348 -34.90 16.56 -15.41
CA VAL A 348 -33.78 17.50 -15.27
C VAL A 348 -33.95 18.76 -16.14
N GLY A 349 -34.97 18.84 -17.02
CA GLY A 349 -35.19 19.96 -17.91
C GLY A 349 -34.07 20.21 -18.92
N SER A 350 -33.45 19.10 -19.42
CA SER A 350 -32.33 19.14 -20.34
C SER A 350 -32.53 18.12 -21.47
N ALA A 351 -31.55 18.02 -22.38
CA ALA A 351 -31.59 17.10 -23.50
C ALA A 351 -30.20 16.54 -23.82
N PRO A 352 -30.08 15.33 -24.44
CA PRO A 352 -28.79 14.73 -24.81
C PRO A 352 -27.93 15.61 -25.70
N GLU A 353 -28.58 16.39 -26.56
CA GLU A 353 -27.92 17.31 -27.53
C GLU A 353 -27.07 18.38 -26.83
N ASN A 354 -27.45 18.78 -25.61
CA ASN A 354 -26.71 19.73 -24.80
C ASN A 354 -25.32 19.21 -24.35
N PHE A 355 -25.13 17.90 -24.45
CA PHE A 355 -23.89 17.22 -24.08
C PHE A 355 -23.25 16.48 -25.28
N SER A 356 -23.43 17.01 -26.49
CA SER A 356 -22.98 16.40 -27.75
C SER A 356 -21.47 16.12 -27.81
N HIS A 357 -20.65 16.86 -27.04
CA HIS A 357 -19.21 16.67 -26.94
C HIS A 357 -18.78 15.48 -26.06
N LEU A 358 -19.67 14.90 -25.25
CA LEU A 358 -19.38 13.73 -24.42
C LEU A 358 -19.32 12.45 -25.28
N THR A 359 -18.29 12.32 -26.11
CA THR A 359 -18.04 11.15 -26.95
C THR A 359 -16.83 10.35 -26.46
N VAL A 360 -16.78 9.06 -26.83
CA VAL A 360 -15.60 8.22 -26.55
C VAL A 360 -14.33 8.79 -27.19
N MET A 361 -14.47 9.39 -28.41
CA MET A 361 -13.33 9.99 -29.10
C MET A 361 -12.81 11.19 -28.30
N ASN A 362 -13.65 12.14 -27.93
CA ASN A 362 -13.25 13.34 -27.18
C ASN A 362 -12.73 12.96 -25.77
N PHE A 363 -13.31 11.91 -25.15
CA PHE A 363 -12.75 11.37 -23.90
C PHE A 363 -11.29 10.97 -24.06
N ILE A 364 -10.95 10.29 -25.18
CA ILE A 364 -9.58 9.83 -25.41
C ILE A 364 -8.66 10.98 -25.83
N THR A 365 -9.07 11.77 -26.84
CA THR A 365 -8.21 12.77 -27.49
C THR A 365 -8.08 14.07 -26.71
N ASP A 366 -9.19 14.55 -26.15
CA ASP A 366 -9.26 15.88 -25.56
C ASP A 366 -9.05 15.86 -24.04
N ASN A 367 -9.20 14.66 -23.41
CA ASN A 367 -8.97 14.53 -21.99
C ASN A 367 -7.92 13.45 -21.64
N LEU A 368 -8.16 12.19 -21.92
CA LEU A 368 -7.37 11.08 -21.35
C LEU A 368 -5.89 11.16 -21.74
N ILE A 369 -5.58 11.39 -23.01
CA ILE A 369 -4.19 11.49 -23.48
C ILE A 369 -3.47 12.71 -22.89
N PRO A 370 -3.95 13.97 -23.05
CA PRO A 370 -3.24 15.12 -22.53
C PRO A 370 -3.15 15.12 -21.00
N VAL A 371 -4.19 14.71 -20.29
CA VAL A 371 -4.17 14.61 -18.83
C VAL A 371 -3.17 13.57 -18.37
N THR A 372 -3.09 12.40 -19.02
CA THR A 372 -2.12 11.37 -18.68
C THR A 372 -0.67 11.85 -18.85
N ILE A 373 -0.38 12.55 -19.95
CA ILE A 373 0.93 13.19 -20.16
C ILE A 373 1.22 14.16 -19.01
N GLY A 374 0.27 15.03 -18.68
CA GLY A 374 0.40 15.96 -17.56
C GLY A 374 0.65 15.25 -16.24
N ASN A 375 -0.12 14.19 -15.95
CA ASN A 375 0.05 13.42 -14.70
C ASN A 375 1.43 12.77 -14.61
N ILE A 376 1.99 12.24 -15.72
CA ILE A 376 3.35 11.68 -15.73
C ILE A 376 4.38 12.78 -15.41
N ILE A 377 4.28 13.93 -16.03
CA ILE A 377 5.18 15.07 -15.80
C ILE A 377 5.09 15.53 -14.34
N GLY A 378 3.87 15.79 -13.85
CA GLY A 378 3.65 16.30 -12.49
C GLY A 378 4.20 15.37 -11.40
N GLY A 379 3.85 14.11 -11.47
CA GLY A 379 4.28 13.13 -10.46
C GLY A 379 5.69 12.60 -10.70
N GLY A 380 6.02 12.25 -11.95
CA GLY A 380 7.31 11.64 -12.29
C GLY A 380 8.47 12.64 -12.28
N LEU A 381 8.33 13.74 -13.02
CA LEU A 381 9.40 14.74 -13.14
C LEU A 381 9.44 15.68 -11.93
N LEU A 382 8.32 16.36 -11.62
CA LEU A 382 8.33 17.44 -10.63
C LEU A 382 8.40 16.92 -9.19
N VAL A 383 7.94 15.70 -8.90
CA VAL A 383 8.10 15.10 -7.56
C VAL A 383 9.19 14.04 -7.59
N GLY A 384 9.01 12.97 -8.34
CA GLY A 384 9.90 11.80 -8.30
C GLY A 384 11.35 12.14 -8.60
N LEU A 385 11.63 12.71 -9.79
CA LEU A 385 13.01 13.02 -10.19
C LEU A 385 13.59 14.20 -9.41
N THR A 386 12.79 15.20 -9.03
CA THR A 386 13.28 16.33 -8.21
C THR A 386 13.79 15.83 -6.86
N TYR A 387 13.01 15.01 -6.14
CA TYR A 387 13.46 14.47 -4.85
C TYR A 387 14.56 13.42 -4.97
N TRP A 388 14.62 12.69 -6.08
CA TRP A 388 15.75 11.83 -6.39
C TRP A 388 17.04 12.64 -6.55
N VAL A 389 17.03 13.73 -7.30
CA VAL A 389 18.20 14.61 -7.47
C VAL A 389 18.67 15.20 -6.15
N ILE A 390 17.72 15.62 -5.30
CA ILE A 390 18.03 16.28 -4.03
C ILE A 390 18.59 15.30 -2.99
N TYR A 391 18.04 14.09 -2.89
CA TYR A 391 18.30 13.21 -1.75
C TYR A 391 18.98 11.88 -2.08
N LEU A 392 18.93 11.40 -3.32
CA LEU A 392 19.39 10.06 -3.69
C LEU A 392 20.52 10.06 -4.71
N ARG A 393 20.62 11.11 -5.53
CA ARG A 393 21.72 11.24 -6.47
C ARG A 393 23.00 11.40 -5.66
N GLU A 394 23.90 10.41 -5.75
CA GLU A 394 25.22 10.50 -5.15
C GLU A 394 25.94 11.72 -5.72
N ASN A 395 26.35 12.62 -4.85
CA ASN A 395 27.32 13.62 -5.20
C ASN A 395 28.68 12.90 -5.25
N ASP A 396 29.11 12.50 -6.45
CA ASP A 396 30.47 11.98 -6.73
C ASP A 396 31.57 13.04 -6.47
N HIS A 397 31.34 13.93 -5.51
CA HIS A 397 32.26 14.96 -5.15
C HIS A 397 32.37 15.07 -3.63
N HIS A 398 33.10 14.14 -3.01
CA HIS A 398 33.97 14.45 -1.84
C HIS A 398 34.99 13.35 -1.66
#